data_f88c458fc923ee10a0617aea4c5d6530
#
_entry.id   f88c458fc923ee10a0617aea4c5d6530
#
_cell.length_a   1.000
_cell.length_b   1.000
_cell.length_c   1.000
_cell.angle_alpha   90.00
_cell.angle_beta   90.00
_cell.angle_gamma   90.00
#
_symmetry.space_group_name_H-M   'P 1'
#
loop_
_entity.id
_entity.type
_entity.pdbx_description
1 polymer ?
#
loop_
_entity_poly.entity_id
_entity_poly.type
_entity_poly.pdbx_seq_one_letter_code
_entity_poly.pdbx_strand_id
1 'polypeptide(L)'
;MNLRPTLIALAALPLLGACATVPAEAGSVRLGQTASVGPLRVTPLRVLEDSRCPMEARCVWAGQVRLQVRVVHAGHRAVHEVVSNKPLALAGGNLELAGVMPPTSALRKIAPRDYRFTLRFERAQ
;
A
#
# COMPACT_ATOMS: atom_id res chain seq x y z
N MET A 1 -38.92 59.50 -13.05
CA MET A 1 -38.59 58.15 -13.51
C MET A 1 -37.56 57.56 -12.56
N ASN A 2 -38.01 56.72 -11.62
CA ASN A 2 -37.14 56.15 -10.62
C ASN A 2 -36.78 54.73 -11.04
N LEU A 3 -35.54 54.54 -11.54
CA LEU A 3 -34.99 53.22 -11.75
C LEU A 3 -34.50 52.67 -10.42
N ARG A 4 -35.16 51.63 -9.93
CA ARG A 4 -34.70 50.83 -8.79
C ARG A 4 -33.75 49.74 -9.30
N PRO A 5 -32.53 49.62 -8.80
CA PRO A 5 -31.69 48.48 -9.14
C PRO A 5 -32.14 47.28 -8.32
N THR A 6 -32.57 46.23 -9.00
CA THR A 6 -32.83 44.91 -8.43
C THR A 6 -31.48 44.23 -8.11
N LEU A 7 -31.19 44.07 -6.83
CA LEU A 7 -30.05 43.27 -6.34
C LEU A 7 -30.38 41.79 -6.53
N ILE A 8 -29.71 41.16 -7.48
CA ILE A 8 -29.73 39.71 -7.66
C ILE A 8 -28.74 39.14 -6.65
N ALA A 9 -29.25 38.55 -5.59
CA ALA A 9 -28.45 37.80 -4.64
C ALA A 9 -28.04 36.45 -5.28
N LEU A 10 -26.77 36.32 -5.65
CA LEU A 10 -26.18 35.04 -6.06
C LEU A 10 -26.01 34.21 -4.80
N ALA A 11 -26.87 33.22 -4.61
CA ALA A 11 -26.68 32.20 -3.57
C ALA A 11 -25.55 31.25 -3.99
N ALA A 12 -24.41 31.40 -3.37
CA ALA A 12 -23.32 30.43 -3.50
C ALA A 12 -23.66 29.18 -2.67
N LEU A 13 -23.96 28.08 -3.35
CA LEU A 13 -24.04 26.75 -2.70
C LEU A 13 -22.63 26.31 -2.32
N PRO A 14 -22.37 25.94 -1.05
CA PRO A 14 -21.13 25.28 -0.71
C PRO A 14 -21.19 23.84 -1.25
N LEU A 15 -20.30 23.51 -2.20
CA LEU A 15 -19.99 22.13 -2.55
C LEU A 15 -19.29 21.50 -1.34
N LEU A 16 -20.04 20.75 -0.56
CA LEU A 16 -19.45 19.81 0.41
C LEU A 16 -18.76 18.70 -0.38
N GLY A 17 -17.49 18.88 -0.64
CA GLY A 17 -16.65 17.81 -1.18
C GLY A 17 -16.55 16.70 -0.15
N ALA A 18 -17.18 15.54 -0.42
CA ALA A 18 -16.94 14.34 0.35
C ALA A 18 -15.46 13.93 0.16
N CYS A 19 -14.65 14.05 1.21
CA CYS A 19 -13.29 13.52 1.22
C CYS A 19 -13.38 11.99 1.29
N ALA A 20 -13.36 11.32 0.14
CA ALA A 20 -13.14 9.88 0.10
C ALA A 20 -11.71 9.61 0.54
N THR A 21 -11.53 8.81 1.59
CA THR A 21 -10.21 8.39 2.05
C THR A 21 -9.66 7.35 1.08
N VAL A 22 -8.77 7.76 0.19
CA VAL A 22 -8.09 6.84 -0.74
C VAL A 22 -6.95 6.17 0.03
N PRO A 23 -6.82 4.83 -0.02
CA PRO A 23 -5.68 4.15 0.55
C PRO A 23 -4.38 4.66 -0.07
N ALA A 24 -3.37 4.89 0.77
CA ALA A 24 -2.04 5.24 0.28
C ALA A 24 -1.33 3.98 -0.21
N GLU A 25 -0.79 4.03 -1.42
CA GLU A 25 -0.13 2.89 -2.06
C GLU A 25 1.24 3.31 -2.61
N ALA A 26 2.23 2.44 -2.44
CA ALA A 26 3.52 2.53 -3.10
C ALA A 26 3.78 1.23 -3.86
N GLY A 27 3.87 1.32 -5.18
CA GLY A 27 4.15 0.20 -6.07
C GLY A 27 5.60 0.16 -6.53
N SER A 28 6.04 -1.03 -7.00
CA SER A 28 7.38 -1.27 -7.55
C SER A 28 8.54 -0.96 -6.60
N VAL A 29 8.33 -1.15 -5.30
CA VAL A 29 9.35 -0.95 -4.27
C VAL A 29 10.31 -2.14 -4.26
N ARG A 30 11.61 -1.86 -4.27
CA ARG A 30 12.68 -2.87 -4.25
C ARG A 30 13.13 -3.17 -2.82
N LEU A 31 13.80 -4.30 -2.63
CA LEU A 31 14.54 -4.54 -1.39
C LEU A 31 15.58 -3.43 -1.16
N GLY A 32 15.62 -2.91 0.05
CA GLY A 32 16.50 -1.81 0.43
C GLY A 32 16.01 -0.41 0.04
N GLN A 33 14.96 -0.30 -0.77
CA GLN A 33 14.38 0.97 -1.16
C GLN A 33 13.34 1.42 -0.14
N THR A 34 13.42 2.66 0.32
CA THR A 34 12.42 3.24 1.21
C THR A 34 11.32 3.93 0.41
N ALA A 35 10.08 3.60 0.73
CA ALA A 35 8.90 4.21 0.13
C ALA A 35 8.00 4.82 1.21
N SER A 36 7.32 5.91 0.86
CA SER A 36 6.29 6.51 1.70
C SER A 36 4.95 5.85 1.41
N VAL A 37 4.33 5.29 2.43
CA VAL A 37 3.04 4.58 2.34
C VAL A 37 2.14 5.15 3.44
N GLY A 38 1.31 6.11 3.10
CA GLY A 38 0.56 6.87 4.11
C GLY A 38 1.47 7.58 5.10
N PRO A 39 1.24 7.41 6.42
CA PRO A 39 2.08 8.03 7.44
C PRO A 39 3.39 7.27 7.68
N LEU A 40 3.62 6.18 6.96
CA LEU A 40 4.73 5.27 7.16
C LEU A 40 5.83 5.50 6.13
N ARG A 41 7.08 5.28 6.55
CA ARG A 41 8.21 5.06 5.65
C ARG A 41 8.61 3.60 5.78
N VAL A 42 8.49 2.85 4.70
CA VAL A 42 8.68 1.40 4.69
C VAL A 42 9.84 1.04 3.80
N THR A 43 10.74 0.22 4.33
CA THR A 43 11.89 -0.31 3.60
C THR A 43 11.81 -1.83 3.63
N PRO A 44 11.52 -2.50 2.51
CA PRO A 44 11.65 -3.95 2.41
C PRO A 44 13.10 -4.38 2.65
N LEU A 45 13.32 -5.31 3.55
CA LEU A 45 14.66 -5.77 3.92
C LEU A 45 15.03 -7.09 3.25
N ARG A 46 14.17 -8.09 3.36
CA ARG A 46 14.37 -9.39 2.72
C ARG A 46 13.08 -10.19 2.65
N VAL A 47 13.01 -11.08 1.68
CA VAL A 47 11.95 -12.08 1.57
C VAL A 47 12.30 -13.25 2.48
N LEU A 48 11.42 -13.52 3.45
CA LEU A 48 11.57 -14.64 4.38
C LEU A 48 11.02 -15.94 3.81
N GLU A 49 9.95 -15.84 3.04
CA GLU A 49 9.28 -16.96 2.38
C GLU A 49 8.59 -16.47 1.11
N ASP A 50 8.67 -17.28 0.08
CA ASP A 50 7.87 -17.11 -1.14
C ASP A 50 7.38 -18.49 -1.57
N SER A 51 6.17 -18.84 -1.10
CA SER A 51 5.52 -20.12 -1.38
C SER A 51 4.36 -19.98 -2.34
N ARG A 52 4.32 -18.89 -3.15
CA ARG A 52 3.30 -18.70 -4.17
C ARG A 52 3.30 -19.83 -5.17
N CYS A 53 2.11 -20.15 -5.68
CA CYS A 53 1.97 -21.18 -6.71
C CYS A 53 2.73 -20.75 -7.98
N PRO A 54 3.66 -21.58 -8.50
CA PRO A 54 4.33 -21.28 -9.77
C PRO A 54 3.35 -21.21 -10.94
N MET A 55 3.67 -20.40 -11.95
CA MET A 55 2.83 -20.23 -13.13
C MET A 55 2.55 -21.54 -13.86
N GLU A 56 3.48 -22.50 -13.80
CA GLU A 56 3.41 -23.80 -14.50
C GLU A 56 2.65 -24.86 -13.71
N ALA A 57 2.22 -24.55 -12.49
CA ALA A 57 1.58 -25.51 -11.60
C ALA A 57 0.14 -25.11 -11.25
N ARG A 58 -0.65 -26.12 -10.86
CA ARG A 58 -1.94 -25.93 -10.20
C ARG A 58 -1.81 -26.36 -8.75
N CYS A 59 -1.97 -25.40 -7.84
CA CYS A 59 -1.82 -25.66 -6.41
C CYS A 59 -3.18 -25.85 -5.76
N VAL A 60 -3.23 -26.72 -4.74
CA VAL A 60 -4.46 -27.00 -3.98
C VAL A 60 -4.79 -25.82 -3.04
N TRP A 61 -3.77 -25.09 -2.61
CA TRP A 61 -3.89 -23.89 -1.77
C TRP A 61 -3.03 -22.77 -2.32
N ALA A 62 -3.43 -21.55 -2.04
CA ALA A 62 -2.62 -20.37 -2.34
C ALA A 62 -1.44 -20.30 -1.35
N GLY A 63 -0.23 -20.14 -1.89
CA GLY A 63 0.93 -19.82 -1.08
C GLY A 63 0.94 -18.37 -0.60
N GLN A 64 2.01 -17.99 0.08
CA GLN A 64 2.16 -16.65 0.63
C GLN A 64 3.57 -16.12 0.42
N VAL A 65 3.71 -14.80 0.52
CA VAL A 65 4.99 -14.13 0.66
C VAL A 65 5.09 -13.57 2.07
N ARG A 66 6.20 -13.85 2.74
CA ARG A 66 6.56 -13.24 4.02
C ARG A 66 7.73 -12.30 3.79
N LEU A 67 7.53 -11.04 4.08
CA LEU A 67 8.48 -9.97 3.81
C LEU A 67 8.87 -9.29 5.13
N GLN A 68 10.17 -9.23 5.41
CA GLN A 68 10.66 -8.43 6.51
C GLN A 68 10.82 -6.99 6.06
N VAL A 69 10.23 -6.06 6.81
CA VAL A 69 10.25 -4.63 6.51
C VAL A 69 10.71 -3.82 7.71
N ARG A 70 11.41 -2.72 7.45
CA ARG A 70 11.63 -1.67 8.45
C ARG A 70 10.58 -0.60 8.26
N VAL A 71 9.91 -0.26 9.33
CA VAL A 71 8.89 0.81 9.33
C VAL A 71 9.37 1.94 10.23
N VAL A 72 9.30 3.15 9.71
CA VAL A 72 9.52 4.38 10.47
C VAL A 72 8.22 5.17 10.52
N HIS A 73 7.79 5.48 11.73
CA HIS A 73 6.58 6.26 11.98
C HIS A 73 6.78 7.13 13.22
N ALA A 74 6.47 8.41 13.11
CA ALA A 74 6.55 9.37 14.23
C ALA A 74 7.91 9.32 14.97
N GLY A 75 9.01 9.17 14.23
CA GLY A 75 10.37 9.08 14.79
C GLY A 75 10.75 7.72 15.37
N HIS A 76 9.83 6.77 15.41
CA HIS A 76 10.08 5.40 15.86
C HIS A 76 10.41 4.49 14.69
N ARG A 77 11.41 3.64 14.87
CA ARG A 77 11.85 2.66 13.90
C ARG A 77 11.65 1.27 14.47
N ALA A 78 11.01 0.39 13.71
CA ALA A 78 10.82 -1.01 14.09
C ALA A 78 10.89 -1.91 12.87
N VAL A 79 11.26 -3.17 13.10
CA VAL A 79 11.24 -4.21 12.07
C VAL A 79 9.99 -5.05 12.28
N HIS A 80 9.26 -5.25 11.21
CA HIS A 80 8.03 -6.04 11.18
C HIS A 80 8.08 -7.10 10.08
N GLU A 81 7.23 -8.08 10.19
CA GLU A 81 6.95 -9.05 9.15
C GLU A 81 5.58 -8.75 8.54
N VAL A 82 5.54 -8.57 7.23
CA VAL A 82 4.31 -8.39 6.47
C VAL A 82 4.09 -9.64 5.63
N VAL A 83 2.90 -10.19 5.72
CA VAL A 83 2.50 -11.40 4.99
C VAL A 83 1.45 -11.03 3.98
N SER A 84 1.57 -11.53 2.75
CA SER A 84 0.56 -11.33 1.73
C SER A 84 -0.81 -11.82 2.22
N ASN A 85 -1.87 -11.07 1.90
CA ASN A 85 -3.25 -11.35 2.32
C ASN A 85 -3.51 -11.29 3.84
N LYS A 86 -2.57 -10.73 4.62
CA LYS A 86 -2.77 -10.51 6.06
C LYS A 86 -2.41 -9.06 6.40
N PRO A 87 -3.39 -8.22 6.73
CA PRO A 87 -3.12 -6.85 7.17
C PRO A 87 -2.32 -6.84 8.47
N LEU A 88 -1.33 -5.96 8.55
CA LEU A 88 -0.58 -5.68 9.77
C LEU A 88 -1.10 -4.38 10.39
N ALA A 89 -1.74 -4.48 11.55
CA ALA A 89 -2.24 -3.32 12.25
C ALA A 89 -1.10 -2.52 12.88
N LEU A 90 -0.95 -1.25 12.46
CA LEU A 90 0.00 -0.30 13.06
C LEU A 90 -0.34 1.14 12.66
N ALA A 91 0.12 2.09 13.48
CA ALA A 91 -0.03 3.53 13.20
C ALA A 91 -1.48 3.99 12.92
N GLY A 92 -2.47 3.37 13.56
CA GLY A 92 -3.87 3.72 13.40
C GLY A 92 -4.50 3.24 12.09
N GLY A 93 -3.91 2.20 11.47
CA GLY A 93 -4.41 1.60 10.25
C GLY A 93 -3.83 0.23 10.00
N ASN A 94 -3.86 -0.21 8.76
CA ASN A 94 -3.35 -1.49 8.32
C ASN A 94 -2.33 -1.31 7.21
N LEU A 95 -1.16 -1.91 7.37
CA LEU A 95 -0.16 -2.04 6.31
C LEU A 95 -0.34 -3.39 5.64
N GLU A 96 -0.44 -3.40 4.33
CA GLU A 96 -0.64 -4.61 3.53
C GLU A 96 0.44 -4.76 2.46
N LEU A 97 0.86 -6.00 2.24
CA LEU A 97 1.60 -6.39 1.06
C LEU A 97 0.59 -6.73 -0.05
N ALA A 98 0.26 -5.72 -0.87
CA ALA A 98 -0.81 -5.80 -1.86
C ALA A 98 -0.38 -6.52 -3.14
N GLY A 99 0.91 -6.58 -3.44
CA GLY A 99 1.42 -7.24 -4.62
C GLY A 99 2.89 -7.57 -4.52
N VAL A 100 3.28 -8.63 -5.21
CA VAL A 100 4.68 -9.05 -5.34
C VAL A 100 4.94 -9.48 -6.78
N MET A 101 5.92 -8.88 -7.41
CA MET A 101 6.38 -9.23 -8.74
C MET A 101 7.85 -9.66 -8.70
N PRO A 102 8.32 -10.49 -9.62
CA PRO A 102 7.57 -11.19 -10.65
C PRO A 102 6.76 -12.38 -10.09
N PRO A 103 5.88 -13.00 -10.90
CA PRO A 103 5.27 -14.27 -10.54
C PRO A 103 6.35 -15.35 -10.35
N THR A 104 6.07 -16.33 -9.50
CA THR A 104 6.99 -17.47 -9.32
C THR A 104 6.94 -18.42 -10.50
N SER A 105 8.06 -19.08 -10.76
CA SER A 105 8.20 -20.09 -11.81
C SER A 105 8.89 -21.32 -11.24
N ALA A 106 8.44 -22.51 -11.64
CA ALA A 106 9.11 -23.76 -11.32
C ALA A 106 10.47 -23.89 -12.03
N LEU A 107 10.69 -23.08 -13.08
CA LEU A 107 11.88 -23.14 -13.93
C LEU A 107 12.99 -22.16 -13.50
N ARG A 108 12.67 -21.17 -12.68
CA ARG A 108 13.61 -20.12 -12.25
C ARG A 108 13.33 -19.62 -10.84
N LYS A 109 14.40 -19.42 -10.10
CA LYS A 109 14.35 -18.66 -8.84
C LYS A 109 14.35 -17.16 -9.12
N ILE A 110 13.62 -16.41 -8.30
CA ILE A 110 13.64 -14.95 -8.32
C ILE A 110 14.85 -14.49 -7.52
N ALA A 111 15.76 -13.73 -8.16
CA ALA A 111 16.86 -13.09 -7.44
C ALA A 111 16.34 -11.96 -6.55
N PRO A 112 16.95 -11.70 -5.38
CA PRO A 112 16.51 -10.63 -4.48
C PRO A 112 16.33 -9.27 -5.16
N ARG A 113 17.23 -8.92 -6.08
CA ARG A 113 17.18 -7.64 -6.85
C ARG A 113 15.98 -7.52 -7.80
N ASP A 114 15.36 -8.65 -8.16
CA ASP A 114 14.28 -8.70 -9.15
C ASP A 114 12.90 -8.53 -8.52
N TYR A 115 12.79 -8.66 -7.21
CA TYR A 115 11.54 -8.44 -6.51
C TYR A 115 11.06 -7.00 -6.59
N ARG A 116 9.75 -6.86 -6.77
CA ARG A 116 9.03 -5.59 -6.70
C ARG A 116 7.81 -5.79 -5.84
N PHE A 117 7.65 -4.93 -4.84
CA PHE A 117 6.57 -5.02 -3.87
C PHE A 117 5.61 -3.85 -4.05
N THR A 118 4.34 -4.12 -3.93
CA THR A 118 3.30 -3.10 -3.79
C THR A 118 2.83 -3.11 -2.34
N LEU A 119 3.04 -1.99 -1.67
CA LEU A 119 2.64 -1.79 -0.28
C LEU A 119 1.47 -0.83 -0.23
N ARG A 120 0.49 -1.12 0.61
CA ARG A 120 -0.70 -0.31 0.80
C ARG A 120 -0.92 -0.03 2.28
N PHE A 121 -1.29 1.19 2.59
CA PHE A 121 -1.73 1.56 3.93
C PHE A 121 -3.15 2.08 3.88
N GLU A 122 -4.00 1.48 4.68
CA GLU A 122 -5.39 1.88 4.86
C GLU A 122 -5.60 2.31 6.31
N ARG A 123 -6.07 3.55 6.47
CA ARG A 123 -6.36 4.08 7.80
C ARG A 123 -7.60 3.37 8.37
N ALA A 124 -7.54 2.98 9.64
CA ALA A 124 -8.71 2.49 10.36
C ALA A 124 -9.76 3.60 10.48
N GLN A 125 -11.01 3.24 10.28
CA GLN A 125 -12.15 4.15 10.40
C GLN A 125 -12.63 4.24 11.84
#